data_7e0fc38bd61d2d62c977d0473311b2d6
#
_entry.id   7e0fc38bd61d2d62c977d0473311b2d6
#
_cell.length_a   1.000
_cell.length_b   1.000
_cell.length_c   1.000
_cell.angle_alpha   90.00
_cell.angle_beta   90.00
_cell.angle_gamma   90.00
#
_symmetry.space_group_name_H-M   'P 1'
#
loop_
_entity.id
_entity.type
_entity.pdbx_description
1 polymer ?
#
loop_
_entity_poly.entity_id
_entity_poly.type
_entity_poly.pdbx_seq_one_letter_code
_entity_poly.pdbx_strand_id
1 'polypeptide(L)'
;MSYKAKYGALLETIANEADAMAMGYFRGEALGTERKRDGSVVTIADKAIEQMAIARVQASGLPMDVVGEETSGEIPKGPATNGRARMIIDPIDGTEEYTRGIPTFGTLMGIEESGEIVAGIASAPALGQGTRWRAYRGEGAWRGDRRLRVSSVARLSESMIFTTGTGPSKDMGVRERLRGLADAARNSRSIGGFWQHMLVAEGAIECAVDWVSKPWDLAPLGIIVEEAGGTSTTVDGERTIYKGRFVSTNGLIHEEVLKLLR
;
A
#
# COMPACT_ATOMS: atom_id res chain seq x y z
N MET A 1 4.06 -16.26 20.20
CA MET A 1 4.54 -16.57 18.82
C MET A 1 4.65 -15.23 18.10
N SER A 2 5.74 -14.96 17.36
CA SER A 2 5.87 -13.70 16.59
C SER A 2 4.91 -13.69 15.39
N TYR A 3 4.57 -12.49 14.90
CA TYR A 3 3.67 -12.36 13.75
C TYR A 3 4.29 -12.93 12.47
N LYS A 4 5.60 -12.83 12.33
CA LYS A 4 6.33 -13.49 11.24
C LYS A 4 6.18 -15.01 11.31
N ALA A 5 6.32 -15.61 12.49
CA ALA A 5 6.14 -17.05 12.66
C ALA A 5 4.69 -17.49 12.44
N LYS A 6 3.71 -16.61 12.72
CA LYS A 6 2.28 -16.90 12.56
C LYS A 6 1.81 -16.75 11.09
N TYR A 7 2.22 -15.69 10.42
CA TYR A 7 1.66 -15.29 9.12
C TYR A 7 2.66 -15.28 7.96
N GLY A 8 3.96 -15.28 8.25
CA GLY A 8 5.00 -15.06 7.25
C GLY A 8 4.98 -16.07 6.11
N ALA A 9 4.89 -17.36 6.42
CA ALA A 9 4.87 -18.42 5.41
C ALA A 9 3.65 -18.31 4.47
N LEU A 10 2.47 -18.00 5.02
CA LEU A 10 1.25 -17.80 4.23
C LEU A 10 1.38 -16.60 3.28
N LEU A 11 1.83 -15.45 3.81
CA LEU A 11 2.00 -14.23 3.04
C LEU A 11 3.03 -14.40 1.91
N GLU A 12 4.16 -15.04 2.17
CA GLU A 12 5.19 -15.32 1.16
C GLU A 12 4.69 -16.29 0.08
N THR A 13 3.92 -17.30 0.46
CA THR A 13 3.33 -18.25 -0.50
C THR A 13 2.37 -17.53 -1.44
N ILE A 14 1.44 -16.73 -0.89
CA ILE A 14 0.48 -15.97 -1.69
C ILE A 14 1.22 -14.96 -2.60
N ALA A 15 2.21 -14.23 -2.07
CA ALA A 15 2.97 -13.27 -2.86
C ALA A 15 3.74 -13.94 -4.02
N ASN A 16 4.33 -15.12 -3.81
CA ASN A 16 5.02 -15.85 -4.88
C ASN A 16 4.07 -16.27 -6.01
N GLU A 17 2.89 -16.78 -5.64
CA GLU A 17 1.89 -17.19 -6.62
C GLU A 17 1.28 -15.99 -7.33
N ALA A 18 0.98 -14.91 -6.60
CA ALA A 18 0.48 -13.66 -7.17
C ALA A 18 1.46 -13.05 -8.17
N ASP A 19 2.75 -12.99 -7.82
CA ASP A 19 3.82 -12.51 -8.71
C ASP A 19 3.88 -13.33 -10.00
N ALA A 20 3.82 -14.67 -9.90
CA ALA A 20 3.84 -15.55 -11.07
C ALA A 20 2.60 -15.35 -11.96
N MET A 21 1.42 -15.22 -11.35
CA MET A 21 0.17 -14.98 -12.06
C MET A 21 0.16 -13.60 -12.73
N ALA A 22 0.53 -12.54 -12.00
CA ALA A 22 0.60 -11.19 -12.55
C ALA A 22 1.57 -11.12 -13.73
N MET A 23 2.77 -11.69 -13.60
CA MET A 23 3.77 -11.71 -14.68
C MET A 23 3.36 -12.56 -15.87
N GLY A 24 2.55 -13.60 -15.67
CA GLY A 24 2.02 -14.43 -16.74
C GLY A 24 1.09 -13.67 -17.71
N TYR A 25 0.40 -12.66 -17.22
CA TYR A 25 -0.48 -11.80 -18.03
C TYR A 25 0.16 -10.45 -18.43
N PHE A 26 1.20 -9.99 -17.70
CA PHE A 26 1.81 -8.69 -17.92
C PHE A 26 2.34 -8.53 -19.35
N ARG A 27 1.92 -7.48 -20.05
CA ARG A 27 2.21 -7.22 -21.46
C ARG A 27 1.70 -8.29 -22.42
N GLY A 28 0.81 -9.17 -21.97
CA GLY A 28 0.15 -10.17 -22.83
C GLY A 28 -1.08 -9.59 -23.54
N GLU A 29 -1.50 -10.25 -24.62
CA GLU A 29 -2.69 -9.83 -25.40
C GLU A 29 -4.02 -10.15 -24.72
N ALA A 30 -4.03 -11.06 -23.73
CA ALA A 30 -5.24 -11.61 -23.11
C ALA A 30 -5.50 -11.07 -21.70
N LEU A 31 -5.33 -9.77 -21.47
CA LEU A 31 -5.55 -9.13 -20.16
C LEU A 31 -7.02 -9.16 -19.70
N GLY A 32 -7.99 -9.30 -20.62
CA GLY A 32 -9.42 -9.36 -20.27
C GLY A 32 -9.87 -8.17 -19.43
N THR A 33 -9.54 -6.95 -19.89
CA THR A 33 -9.78 -5.71 -19.15
C THR A 33 -11.24 -5.32 -19.13
N GLU A 34 -11.79 -5.05 -17.94
CA GLU A 34 -13.13 -4.52 -17.73
C GLU A 34 -13.06 -3.19 -16.97
N ARG A 35 -14.07 -2.31 -17.14
CA ARG A 35 -14.24 -1.11 -16.33
C ARG A 35 -15.29 -1.34 -15.25
N LYS A 36 -14.94 -1.08 -13.99
CA LYS A 36 -15.87 -1.09 -12.85
C LYS A 36 -16.83 0.11 -12.92
N ARG A 37 -17.89 0.10 -12.11
CA ARG A 37 -18.88 1.18 -12.07
C ARG A 37 -18.32 2.53 -11.64
N ASP A 38 -17.26 2.52 -10.83
CA ASP A 38 -16.54 3.73 -10.39
C ASP A 38 -15.53 4.24 -11.42
N GLY A 39 -15.39 3.55 -12.55
CA GLY A 39 -14.49 3.89 -13.65
C GLY A 39 -13.10 3.28 -13.54
N SER A 40 -12.77 2.63 -12.43
CA SER A 40 -11.50 1.90 -12.27
C SER A 40 -11.44 0.69 -13.21
N VAL A 41 -10.24 0.18 -13.42
CA VAL A 41 -9.96 -0.94 -14.31
C VAL A 41 -9.76 -2.20 -13.48
N VAL A 42 -10.24 -3.33 -13.99
CA VAL A 42 -9.98 -4.67 -13.44
C VAL A 42 -9.60 -5.61 -14.57
N THR A 43 -8.72 -6.56 -14.31
CA THR A 43 -8.30 -7.59 -15.25
C THR A 43 -8.65 -9.01 -14.76
N ILE A 44 -8.47 -10.00 -15.63
CA ILE A 44 -8.59 -11.41 -15.25
C ILE A 44 -7.56 -11.75 -14.16
N ALA A 45 -6.38 -11.14 -14.21
CA ALA A 45 -5.32 -11.38 -13.23
C ALA A 45 -5.73 -10.93 -11.81
N ASP A 46 -6.35 -9.75 -11.66
CA ASP A 46 -6.86 -9.26 -10.37
C ASP A 46 -7.79 -10.28 -9.72
N LYS A 47 -8.82 -10.70 -10.47
CA LYS A 47 -9.82 -11.67 -9.99
C LYS A 47 -9.18 -13.02 -9.63
N ALA A 48 -8.26 -13.51 -10.46
CA ALA A 48 -7.62 -14.80 -10.26
C ALA A 48 -6.69 -14.80 -9.06
N ILE A 49 -5.91 -13.72 -8.85
CA ILE A 49 -5.01 -13.57 -7.70
C ILE A 49 -5.83 -13.51 -6.41
N GLU A 50 -6.93 -12.75 -6.37
CA GLU A 50 -7.74 -12.68 -5.16
C GLU A 50 -8.38 -14.02 -4.80
N GLN A 51 -8.92 -14.74 -5.80
CA GLN A 51 -9.46 -16.09 -5.58
C GLN A 51 -8.40 -17.08 -5.09
N MET A 52 -7.19 -17.03 -5.65
CA MET A 52 -6.05 -17.84 -5.19
C MET A 52 -5.71 -17.51 -3.73
N ALA A 53 -5.65 -16.23 -3.35
CA ALA A 53 -5.36 -15.81 -1.99
C ALA A 53 -6.41 -16.32 -1.00
N ILE A 54 -7.72 -16.23 -1.34
CA ILE A 54 -8.82 -16.78 -0.55
C ILE A 54 -8.63 -18.28 -0.34
N ALA A 55 -8.33 -19.03 -1.40
CA ALA A 55 -8.11 -20.47 -1.31
C ALA A 55 -6.90 -20.83 -0.42
N ARG A 56 -5.81 -20.05 -0.47
CA ARG A 56 -4.64 -20.25 0.39
C ARG A 56 -4.93 -19.96 1.86
N VAL A 57 -5.69 -18.90 2.15
CA VAL A 57 -6.14 -18.62 3.52
C VAL A 57 -7.00 -19.76 4.06
N GLN A 58 -7.96 -20.24 3.30
CA GLN A 58 -8.80 -21.39 3.69
C GLN A 58 -7.97 -22.66 3.95
N ALA A 59 -7.02 -22.97 3.06
CA ALA A 59 -6.16 -24.14 3.19
C ALA A 59 -5.17 -24.03 4.37
N SER A 60 -4.85 -22.83 4.85
CA SER A 60 -3.94 -22.62 5.97
C SER A 60 -4.48 -23.08 7.32
N GLY A 61 -5.81 -23.21 7.44
CA GLY A 61 -6.50 -23.51 8.70
C GLY A 61 -6.47 -22.36 9.72
N LEU A 62 -5.90 -21.20 9.39
CA LEU A 62 -5.93 -20.03 10.26
C LEU A 62 -7.37 -19.45 10.34
N PRO A 63 -7.86 -19.06 11.52
CA PRO A 63 -9.17 -18.44 11.68
C PRO A 63 -9.16 -16.99 11.16
N MET A 64 -9.15 -16.83 9.85
CA MET A 64 -8.95 -15.56 9.16
C MET A 64 -10.00 -15.36 8.08
N ASP A 65 -10.52 -14.12 8.00
CA ASP A 65 -11.39 -13.67 6.91
C ASP A 65 -10.54 -12.98 5.84
N VAL A 66 -11.01 -12.93 4.60
CA VAL A 66 -10.36 -12.20 3.51
C VAL A 66 -11.27 -11.07 3.05
N VAL A 67 -10.68 -9.90 2.88
CA VAL A 67 -11.31 -8.71 2.30
C VAL A 67 -10.43 -8.24 1.16
N GLY A 68 -10.92 -8.33 -0.06
CA GLY A 68 -10.20 -7.91 -1.26
C GLY A 68 -10.94 -6.84 -2.04
N GLU A 69 -10.26 -6.23 -2.96
CA GLU A 69 -10.82 -5.18 -3.82
C GLU A 69 -11.92 -5.72 -4.75
N GLU A 70 -11.78 -6.97 -5.21
CA GLU A 70 -12.61 -7.50 -6.30
C GLU A 70 -13.85 -8.26 -5.81
N THR A 71 -13.79 -8.91 -4.65
CA THR A 71 -14.85 -9.80 -4.17
C THR A 71 -15.63 -9.30 -2.96
N SER A 72 -15.14 -8.28 -2.26
CA SER A 72 -15.74 -7.88 -0.97
C SER A 72 -17.09 -7.16 -1.06
N GLY A 73 -17.50 -6.71 -2.25
CA GLY A 73 -18.78 -6.02 -2.48
C GLY A 73 -18.91 -4.67 -1.78
N GLU A 74 -18.43 -4.53 -0.56
CA GLU A 74 -18.43 -3.28 0.22
C GLU A 74 -17.04 -2.97 0.77
N ILE A 75 -16.67 -1.69 0.72
CA ILE A 75 -15.43 -1.19 1.32
C ILE A 75 -15.56 -1.24 2.84
N PRO A 76 -14.64 -1.91 3.57
CA PRO A 76 -14.67 -1.93 5.02
C PRO A 76 -14.57 -0.51 5.60
N LYS A 77 -15.45 -0.20 6.57
CA LYS A 77 -15.49 1.12 7.22
C LYS A 77 -14.76 1.15 8.56
N GLY A 78 -14.23 0.01 8.99
CA GLY A 78 -13.54 -0.14 10.26
C GLY A 78 -12.97 -1.54 10.48
N PRO A 79 -12.29 -1.75 11.60
CA PRO A 79 -11.69 -3.03 11.98
C PRO A 79 -12.71 -4.18 12.07
N ALA A 80 -12.20 -5.42 11.99
CA ALA A 80 -13.01 -6.61 12.22
C ALA A 80 -13.52 -6.64 13.66
N THR A 81 -14.82 -6.91 13.83
CA THR A 81 -15.49 -6.95 15.16
C THR A 81 -15.82 -8.36 15.63
N ASN A 82 -15.55 -9.38 14.80
CA ASN A 82 -15.88 -10.78 15.08
C ASN A 82 -14.76 -11.56 15.83
N GLY A 83 -13.69 -10.89 16.24
CA GLY A 83 -12.55 -11.50 16.94
C GLY A 83 -11.63 -12.37 16.06
N ARG A 84 -11.88 -12.40 14.76
CA ARG A 84 -11.03 -13.12 13.79
C ARG A 84 -9.97 -12.18 13.20
N ALA A 85 -8.84 -12.74 12.80
CA ALA A 85 -7.90 -12.01 11.95
C ALA A 85 -8.54 -11.73 10.57
N ARG A 86 -8.04 -10.72 9.88
CA ARG A 86 -8.49 -10.38 8.52
C ARG A 86 -7.27 -10.16 7.63
N MET A 87 -7.21 -10.85 6.50
CA MET A 87 -6.34 -10.46 5.40
C MET A 87 -7.04 -9.41 4.56
N ILE A 88 -6.38 -8.30 4.32
CA ILE A 88 -6.84 -7.22 3.44
C ILE A 88 -5.90 -7.23 2.24
N ILE A 89 -6.44 -7.40 1.03
CA ILE A 89 -5.64 -7.60 -0.19
C ILE A 89 -6.09 -6.68 -1.33
N ASP A 90 -5.12 -6.05 -1.98
CA ASP A 90 -5.23 -5.56 -3.34
C ASP A 90 -4.44 -6.52 -4.24
N PRO A 91 -5.10 -7.22 -5.16
CA PRO A 91 -4.42 -8.16 -6.06
C PRO A 91 -3.40 -7.50 -6.97
N ILE A 92 -3.75 -6.33 -7.54
CA ILE A 92 -2.88 -5.54 -8.41
C ILE A 92 -3.13 -4.04 -8.16
N ASP A 93 -2.45 -3.46 -7.15
CA ASP A 93 -2.36 -2.00 -7.06
C ASP A 93 -1.65 -1.45 -8.29
N GLY A 94 -2.21 -0.40 -8.90
CA GLY A 94 -1.72 0.11 -10.17
C GLY A 94 -2.23 -0.68 -11.38
N THR A 95 -3.50 -1.10 -11.39
CA THR A 95 -4.10 -1.83 -12.54
C THR A 95 -4.05 -1.02 -13.83
N GLU A 96 -4.15 0.32 -13.77
CA GLU A 96 -3.99 1.19 -14.94
C GLU A 96 -2.56 1.09 -15.53
N GLU A 97 -1.53 1.14 -14.68
CA GLU A 97 -0.12 0.94 -15.03
C GLU A 97 0.11 -0.46 -15.59
N TYR A 98 -0.45 -1.46 -14.92
CA TYR A 98 -0.37 -2.85 -15.33
C TYR A 98 -0.90 -3.05 -16.76
N THR A 99 -2.08 -2.54 -17.07
CA THR A 99 -2.71 -2.67 -18.40
C THR A 99 -1.95 -1.93 -19.49
N ARG A 100 -1.16 -0.92 -19.15
CA ARG A 100 -0.31 -0.15 -20.06
C ARG A 100 1.11 -0.68 -20.18
N GLY A 101 1.44 -1.78 -19.49
CA GLY A 101 2.78 -2.36 -19.48
C GLY A 101 3.82 -1.52 -18.72
N ILE A 102 3.38 -0.63 -17.81
CA ILE A 102 4.23 0.13 -16.90
C ILE A 102 4.54 -0.75 -15.67
N PRO A 103 5.81 -0.90 -15.25
CA PRO A 103 6.20 -1.90 -14.24
C PRO A 103 5.92 -1.49 -12.79
N THR A 104 5.19 -0.40 -12.56
CA THR A 104 4.89 0.14 -11.22
C THR A 104 3.56 -0.37 -10.67
N PHE A 105 3.39 -1.68 -10.64
CA PHE A 105 2.25 -2.36 -10.04
C PHE A 105 2.71 -3.39 -9.01
N GLY A 106 1.81 -3.80 -8.12
CA GLY A 106 2.15 -4.81 -7.12
C GLY A 106 0.96 -5.42 -6.41
N THR A 107 1.16 -6.59 -5.82
CA THR A 107 0.20 -7.20 -4.91
C THR A 107 0.44 -6.70 -3.50
N LEU A 108 -0.61 -6.18 -2.87
CA LEU A 108 -0.58 -5.59 -1.54
C LEU A 108 -1.38 -6.45 -0.56
N MET A 109 -0.78 -6.86 0.56
CA MET A 109 -1.45 -7.67 1.58
C MET A 109 -1.13 -7.16 2.97
N GLY A 110 -2.17 -6.92 3.77
CA GLY A 110 -2.07 -6.60 5.19
C GLY A 110 -2.85 -7.61 6.03
N ILE A 111 -2.31 -7.99 7.19
CA ILE A 111 -3.04 -8.76 8.19
C ILE A 111 -3.47 -7.85 9.32
N GLU A 112 -4.77 -7.75 9.53
CA GLU A 112 -5.36 -7.10 10.68
C GLU A 112 -5.70 -8.14 11.76
N GLU A 113 -5.27 -7.88 13.00
CA GLU A 113 -5.61 -8.66 14.18
C GLU A 113 -5.93 -7.72 15.33
N SER A 114 -7.10 -7.90 15.97
CA SER A 114 -7.56 -7.05 17.08
C SER A 114 -7.60 -5.55 16.77
N GLY A 115 -7.91 -5.19 15.52
CA GLY A 115 -8.01 -3.80 15.07
C GLY A 115 -6.68 -3.14 14.68
N GLU A 116 -5.58 -3.87 14.72
CA GLU A 116 -4.25 -3.41 14.35
C GLU A 116 -3.72 -4.15 13.12
N ILE A 117 -3.03 -3.45 12.23
CA ILE A 117 -2.28 -4.12 11.17
C ILE A 117 -0.98 -4.66 11.78
N VAL A 118 -0.85 -5.98 11.77
CA VAL A 118 0.25 -6.70 12.43
C VAL A 118 1.27 -7.30 11.48
N ALA A 119 0.92 -7.43 10.20
CA ALA A 119 1.84 -7.88 9.16
C ALA A 119 1.47 -7.22 7.82
N GLY A 120 2.45 -7.00 6.96
CA GLY A 120 2.23 -6.44 5.62
C GLY A 120 3.28 -6.91 4.63
N ILE A 121 2.84 -7.14 3.40
CA ILE A 121 3.69 -7.38 2.23
C ILE A 121 3.21 -6.50 1.08
N ALA A 122 4.16 -5.87 0.38
CA ALA A 122 4.00 -5.27 -0.92
C ALA A 122 4.98 -5.97 -1.88
N SER A 123 4.48 -6.62 -2.94
CA SER A 123 5.28 -7.37 -3.91
C SER A 123 5.12 -6.79 -5.30
N ALA A 124 6.21 -6.34 -5.90
CA ALA A 124 6.25 -5.71 -7.22
C ALA A 124 7.15 -6.51 -8.16
N PRO A 125 6.61 -7.53 -8.85
CA PRO A 125 7.43 -8.49 -9.62
C PRO A 125 8.09 -7.89 -10.85
N ALA A 126 7.51 -6.83 -11.43
CA ALA A 126 8.05 -6.16 -12.61
C ALA A 126 9.02 -5.01 -12.29
N LEU A 127 9.15 -4.62 -11.01
CA LEU A 127 10.01 -3.51 -10.61
C LEU A 127 11.46 -4.00 -10.42
N GLY A 128 12.35 -3.58 -11.31
CA GLY A 128 13.74 -4.07 -11.37
C GLY A 128 13.80 -5.56 -11.76
N GLN A 129 14.30 -6.39 -10.87
CA GLN A 129 14.34 -7.87 -11.01
C GLN A 129 13.31 -8.55 -10.11
N GLY A 130 12.25 -7.84 -9.75
CA GLY A 130 11.29 -8.21 -8.74
C GLY A 130 11.70 -7.67 -7.35
N THR A 131 10.77 -7.01 -6.70
CA THR A 131 11.04 -6.37 -5.42
C THR A 131 9.90 -6.65 -4.44
N ARG A 132 10.23 -7.00 -3.20
CA ARG A 132 9.27 -7.27 -2.15
C ARG A 132 9.65 -6.58 -0.86
N TRP A 133 8.71 -5.83 -0.31
CA TRP A 133 8.79 -5.22 1.02
C TRP A 133 7.90 -5.99 1.98
N ARG A 134 8.34 -6.17 3.21
CA ARG A 134 7.57 -6.86 4.24
C ARG A 134 7.85 -6.27 5.62
N ALA A 135 6.84 -6.32 6.47
CA ALA A 135 6.96 -5.95 7.86
C ALA A 135 6.07 -6.81 8.75
N TYR A 136 6.52 -7.00 9.97
CA TYR A 136 5.77 -7.66 11.03
C TYR A 136 5.91 -6.82 12.30
N ARG A 137 4.80 -6.59 13.00
CA ARG A 137 4.75 -5.70 14.16
C ARG A 137 5.81 -6.08 15.19
N GLY A 138 6.70 -5.12 15.52
CA GLY A 138 7.82 -5.28 16.43
C GLY A 138 9.04 -6.02 15.88
N GLU A 139 9.05 -6.40 14.58
CA GLU A 139 10.14 -7.18 13.98
C GLU A 139 10.90 -6.41 12.87
N GLY A 140 10.48 -5.15 12.63
CA GLY A 140 11.06 -4.27 11.62
C GLY A 140 10.54 -4.50 10.21
N ALA A 141 10.91 -3.60 9.30
CA ALA A 141 10.61 -3.67 7.88
C ALA A 141 11.82 -4.10 7.06
N TRP A 142 11.58 -4.81 5.96
CA TRP A 142 12.62 -5.45 5.16
C TRP A 142 12.30 -5.39 3.66
N ARG A 143 13.33 -5.22 2.85
CA ARG A 143 13.32 -5.44 1.40
C ARG A 143 14.32 -6.53 1.05
N GLY A 144 13.84 -7.72 0.67
CA GLY A 144 14.72 -8.88 0.64
C GLY A 144 15.35 -9.10 2.03
N ASP A 145 16.68 -9.16 2.11
CA ASP A 145 17.44 -9.30 3.36
C ASP A 145 17.90 -7.96 3.95
N ARG A 146 17.63 -6.85 3.27
CA ARG A 146 17.98 -5.51 3.74
C ARG A 146 16.91 -4.99 4.70
N ARG A 147 17.30 -4.69 5.94
CA ARG A 147 16.45 -3.99 6.90
C ARG A 147 16.26 -2.55 6.45
N LEU A 148 15.02 -2.09 6.49
CA LEU A 148 14.66 -0.73 6.07
C LEU A 148 14.79 0.24 7.24
N ARG A 149 15.08 1.49 6.89
CA ARG A 149 15.04 2.63 7.80
C ARG A 149 14.68 3.88 7.00
N VAL A 150 13.79 4.67 7.55
CA VAL A 150 13.44 5.99 7.01
C VAL A 150 14.63 6.96 7.04
N SER A 151 14.53 8.06 6.31
CA SER A 151 15.59 9.09 6.27
C SER A 151 15.66 9.89 7.58
N SER A 152 16.79 10.57 7.79
CA SER A 152 17.04 11.45 8.93
C SER A 152 16.87 12.94 8.58
N VAL A 153 16.35 13.30 7.42
CA VAL A 153 16.08 14.70 7.03
C VAL A 153 14.97 15.26 7.91
N ALA A 154 15.28 16.33 8.66
CA ALA A 154 14.40 16.85 9.71
C ALA A 154 13.66 18.15 9.32
N ARG A 155 13.86 18.66 8.11
CA ARG A 155 13.24 19.90 7.63
C ARG A 155 12.54 19.67 6.30
N LEU A 156 11.30 20.11 6.19
CA LEU A 156 10.51 19.98 4.96
C LEU A 156 11.20 20.70 3.77
N SER A 157 11.81 21.85 4.01
CA SER A 157 12.55 22.60 2.99
C SER A 157 13.81 21.89 2.44
N GLU A 158 14.22 20.79 3.04
CA GLU A 158 15.31 19.93 2.57
C GLU A 158 14.80 18.60 2.01
N SER A 159 13.51 18.34 2.15
CA SER A 159 12.88 17.05 1.85
C SER A 159 12.54 16.89 0.38
N MET A 160 12.56 15.64 -0.07
CA MET A 160 11.93 15.21 -1.29
C MET A 160 10.59 14.56 -0.96
N ILE A 161 9.51 14.99 -1.60
CA ILE A 161 8.18 14.49 -1.34
C ILE A 161 7.53 13.95 -2.61
N PHE A 162 6.64 12.97 -2.44
CA PHE A 162 5.82 12.47 -3.53
C PHE A 162 4.35 12.61 -3.17
N THR A 163 3.53 13.01 -4.13
CA THR A 163 2.08 13.12 -3.96
C THR A 163 1.38 12.41 -5.10
N THR A 164 0.22 11.84 -4.82
CA THR A 164 -0.69 11.41 -5.89
C THR A 164 -1.00 12.61 -6.76
N GLY A 165 -1.02 12.41 -8.08
CA GLY A 165 -1.31 13.48 -9.02
C GLY A 165 -2.65 14.16 -8.72
N THR A 166 -2.74 15.46 -8.94
CA THR A 166 -3.97 16.25 -8.78
C THR A 166 -5.05 15.93 -9.82
N GLY A 167 -4.76 15.02 -10.78
CA GLY A 167 -5.62 14.70 -11.91
C GLY A 167 -7.05 14.28 -11.57
N PRO A 168 -7.30 13.37 -10.63
CA PRO A 168 -8.64 12.93 -10.28
C PRO A 168 -9.42 13.93 -9.42
N SER A 169 -8.74 14.77 -8.64
CA SER A 169 -9.44 15.74 -7.78
C SER A 169 -9.89 16.95 -8.55
N LYS A 170 -11.22 17.11 -8.63
CA LYS A 170 -11.86 18.36 -9.08
C LYS A 170 -11.94 19.39 -7.97
N ASP A 171 -11.58 19.03 -6.73
CA ASP A 171 -11.59 19.91 -5.58
C ASP A 171 -10.36 20.84 -5.60
N MET A 172 -10.59 22.11 -5.82
CA MET A 172 -9.56 23.15 -5.87
C MET A 172 -8.82 23.28 -4.54
N GLY A 173 -9.50 23.11 -3.40
CA GLY A 173 -8.87 23.17 -2.09
C GLY A 173 -7.84 22.06 -1.89
N VAL A 174 -8.11 20.86 -2.39
CA VAL A 174 -7.14 19.75 -2.39
C VAL A 174 -5.91 20.10 -3.22
N ARG A 175 -6.12 20.65 -4.41
CA ARG A 175 -5.00 21.04 -5.29
C ARG A 175 -4.13 22.12 -4.67
N GLU A 176 -4.73 23.10 -4.02
CA GLU A 176 -4.00 24.17 -3.32
C GLU A 176 -3.17 23.64 -2.17
N ARG A 177 -3.70 22.72 -1.35
CA ARG A 177 -2.98 22.10 -0.24
C ARG A 177 -1.78 21.27 -0.73
N LEU A 178 -2.00 20.41 -1.74
CA LEU A 178 -0.90 19.61 -2.32
C LEU A 178 0.16 20.49 -2.99
N ARG A 179 -0.25 21.59 -3.62
CA ARG A 179 0.68 22.58 -4.18
C ARG A 179 1.44 23.30 -3.07
N GLY A 180 0.78 23.75 -2.00
CA GLY A 180 1.44 24.38 -0.85
C GLY A 180 2.48 23.46 -0.21
N LEU A 181 2.18 22.16 -0.08
CA LEU A 181 3.13 21.16 0.39
C LEU A 181 4.32 21.02 -0.59
N ALA A 182 4.05 20.97 -1.90
CA ALA A 182 5.10 20.86 -2.91
C ALA A 182 6.02 22.09 -2.95
N ASP A 183 5.46 23.30 -2.77
CA ASP A 183 6.19 24.55 -2.75
C ASP A 183 7.06 24.70 -1.48
N ALA A 184 6.66 24.09 -0.36
CA ALA A 184 7.41 24.08 0.90
C ALA A 184 8.57 23.07 0.91
N ALA A 185 8.54 22.04 0.09
CA ALA A 185 9.56 21.01 -0.01
C ALA A 185 10.70 21.42 -0.94
N ARG A 186 11.92 20.86 -0.74
CA ARG A 186 13.04 21.06 -1.66
C ARG A 186 12.73 20.54 -3.07
N ASN A 187 12.02 19.43 -3.16
CA ASN A 187 11.67 18.80 -4.44
C ASN A 187 10.38 18.00 -4.31
N SER A 188 9.58 18.01 -5.35
CA SER A 188 8.32 17.28 -5.41
C SER A 188 8.21 16.47 -6.70
N ARG A 189 7.63 15.26 -6.60
CA ARG A 189 7.31 14.39 -7.73
C ARG A 189 5.94 13.77 -7.53
N SER A 190 5.38 13.22 -8.61
CA SER A 190 4.14 12.45 -8.58
C SER A 190 4.38 11.12 -9.30
N ILE A 191 4.34 10.04 -8.54
CA ILE A 191 4.37 8.67 -9.07
C ILE A 191 3.03 8.00 -8.80
N GLY A 192 2.47 8.21 -7.59
CA GLY A 192 1.25 7.54 -7.13
C GLY A 192 1.47 6.09 -6.70
N GLY A 193 0.40 5.49 -6.16
CA GLY A 193 0.34 4.09 -5.76
C GLY A 193 1.29 3.71 -4.62
N PHE A 194 1.39 2.43 -4.38
CA PHE A 194 2.14 1.88 -3.24
C PHE A 194 3.62 2.28 -3.20
N TRP A 195 4.25 2.41 -4.36
CA TRP A 195 5.71 2.56 -4.44
C TRP A 195 6.25 3.82 -3.76
N GLN A 196 5.51 4.94 -3.81
CA GLN A 196 5.95 6.16 -3.13
C GLN A 196 6.07 5.96 -1.61
N HIS A 197 5.20 5.17 -0.98
CA HIS A 197 5.27 4.84 0.45
C HIS A 197 6.44 3.91 0.76
N MET A 198 6.75 2.99 -0.15
CA MET A 198 7.93 2.13 -0.02
C MET A 198 9.24 2.93 -0.11
N LEU A 199 9.28 3.98 -0.92
CA LEU A 199 10.42 4.89 -0.98
C LEU A 199 10.61 5.67 0.34
N VAL A 200 9.53 6.01 1.07
CA VAL A 200 9.61 6.55 2.44
C VAL A 200 10.24 5.52 3.38
N ALA A 201 9.74 4.28 3.36
CA ALA A 201 10.27 3.21 4.21
C ALA A 201 11.75 2.89 3.93
N GLU A 202 12.20 3.09 2.67
CA GLU A 202 13.61 2.94 2.26
C GLU A 202 14.51 4.12 2.63
N GLY A 203 13.94 5.23 3.10
CA GLY A 203 14.65 6.48 3.38
C GLY A 203 15.09 7.23 2.12
N ALA A 204 14.48 6.94 0.97
CA ALA A 204 14.79 7.58 -0.31
C ALA A 204 14.07 8.93 -0.47
N ILE A 205 12.91 9.08 0.16
CA ILE A 205 12.12 10.31 0.25
C ILE A 205 11.58 10.48 1.66
N GLU A 206 11.11 11.68 2.01
CA GLU A 206 10.66 12.01 3.36
C GLU A 206 9.14 11.97 3.53
N CYS A 207 8.38 12.10 2.44
CA CYS A 207 6.92 12.11 2.51
C CYS A 207 6.29 11.53 1.24
N ALA A 208 5.22 10.76 1.44
CA ALA A 208 4.29 10.29 0.41
C ALA A 208 2.86 10.61 0.84
N VAL A 209 2.06 11.14 -0.09
CA VAL A 209 0.66 11.52 0.16
C VAL A 209 -0.24 10.88 -0.89
N ASP A 210 -1.21 10.09 -0.45
CA ASP A 210 -2.33 9.61 -1.25
C ASP A 210 -3.63 10.27 -0.80
N TRP A 211 -4.27 10.99 -1.72
CA TRP A 211 -5.51 11.70 -1.40
C TRP A 211 -6.76 10.84 -1.52
N VAL A 212 -6.73 9.84 -2.38
CA VAL A 212 -7.83 8.88 -2.56
C VAL A 212 -7.26 7.48 -2.50
N SER A 213 -7.60 6.73 -1.45
CA SER A 213 -7.13 5.36 -1.22
C SER A 213 -8.20 4.55 -0.51
N LYS A 214 -8.15 3.26 -0.70
CA LYS A 214 -9.01 2.26 -0.05
C LYS A 214 -8.22 1.50 1.02
N PRO A 215 -8.86 0.75 1.92
CA PRO A 215 -8.16 -0.02 2.94
C PRO A 215 -7.15 -1.03 2.39
N TRP A 216 -7.42 -1.64 1.23
CA TRP A 216 -6.53 -2.63 0.63
C TRP A 216 -5.27 -2.01 0.03
N ASP A 217 -5.34 -0.76 -0.48
CA ASP A 217 -4.16 0.00 -0.92
C ASP A 217 -3.22 0.29 0.26
N LEU A 218 -3.78 0.55 1.45
CA LEU A 218 -3.08 1.13 2.60
C LEU A 218 -2.59 0.11 3.64
N ALA A 219 -3.27 -1.03 3.76
CA ALA A 219 -3.03 -1.97 4.84
C ALA A 219 -1.55 -2.39 4.99
N PRO A 220 -0.81 -2.81 3.94
CA PRO A 220 0.59 -3.15 4.10
C PRO A 220 1.50 -1.93 4.21
N LEU A 221 1.11 -0.79 3.59
CA LEU A 221 1.99 0.37 3.46
C LEU A 221 2.28 1.02 4.80
N GLY A 222 1.23 1.20 5.61
CA GLY A 222 1.35 1.83 6.94
C GLY A 222 2.32 1.07 7.84
N ILE A 223 2.14 -0.24 7.98
CA ILE A 223 3.01 -1.04 8.85
C ILE A 223 4.45 -1.11 8.32
N ILE A 224 4.68 -1.16 7.00
CA ILE A 224 6.03 -1.20 6.45
C ILE A 224 6.75 0.11 6.76
N VAL A 225 6.09 1.26 6.63
CA VAL A 225 6.66 2.57 6.97
C VAL A 225 6.91 2.69 8.48
N GLU A 226 5.94 2.30 9.32
CA GLU A 226 6.06 2.35 10.78
C GLU A 226 7.20 1.47 11.29
N GLU A 227 7.32 0.23 10.80
CA GLU A 227 8.39 -0.70 11.19
C GLU A 227 9.78 -0.30 10.62
N ALA A 228 9.81 0.58 9.61
CA ALA A 228 11.03 1.27 9.17
C ALA A 228 11.40 2.48 10.03
N GLY A 229 10.57 2.86 11.02
CA GLY A 229 10.76 4.00 11.93
C GLY A 229 10.07 5.29 11.48
N GLY A 230 9.20 5.23 10.47
CA GLY A 230 8.40 6.36 10.01
C GLY A 230 7.04 6.47 10.72
N THR A 231 6.20 7.35 10.20
CA THR A 231 4.85 7.60 10.71
C THR A 231 3.87 7.59 9.54
N SER A 232 2.73 6.91 9.74
CA SER A 232 1.66 6.82 8.75
C SER A 232 0.31 7.13 9.40
N THR A 233 -0.40 8.14 8.88
CA THR A 233 -1.73 8.56 9.36
C THR A 233 -2.60 9.05 8.22
N THR A 234 -3.87 9.34 8.50
CA THR A 234 -4.67 10.20 7.63
C THR A 234 -4.15 11.64 7.69
N VAL A 235 -4.61 12.52 6.79
CA VAL A 235 -4.31 13.97 6.86
C VAL A 235 -4.83 14.62 8.15
N ASP A 236 -5.84 14.01 8.80
CA ASP A 236 -6.37 14.46 10.09
C ASP A 236 -5.53 13.97 11.29
N GLY A 237 -4.49 13.17 11.06
CA GLY A 237 -3.58 12.65 12.06
C GLY A 237 -4.07 11.35 12.72
N GLU A 238 -5.11 10.70 12.20
CA GLU A 238 -5.61 9.44 12.74
C GLU A 238 -4.83 8.25 12.16
N ARG A 239 -4.40 7.36 13.04
CA ARG A 239 -3.75 6.11 12.64
C ARG A 239 -4.80 5.08 12.23
N THR A 240 -5.27 5.17 10.97
CA THR A 240 -6.28 4.26 10.41
C THR A 240 -6.13 4.16 8.89
N ILE A 241 -6.48 2.99 8.34
CA ILE A 241 -6.53 2.74 6.89
C ILE A 241 -7.95 2.98 6.32
N TYR A 242 -8.96 3.21 7.15
CA TYR A 242 -10.37 3.18 6.76
C TYR A 242 -10.95 4.52 6.30
N LYS A 243 -10.16 5.60 6.34
CA LYS A 243 -10.64 6.96 6.00
C LYS A 243 -10.05 7.54 4.71
N GLY A 244 -9.16 6.82 4.03
CA GLY A 244 -8.41 7.35 2.87
C GLY A 244 -7.52 8.53 3.25
N ARG A 245 -7.13 9.39 2.29
CA ARG A 245 -6.29 10.57 2.51
C ARG A 245 -5.08 10.27 3.39
N PHE A 246 -4.20 9.43 2.89
CA PHE A 246 -3.14 8.80 3.67
C PHE A 246 -1.80 9.52 3.48
N VAL A 247 -1.06 9.67 4.57
CA VAL A 247 0.24 10.34 4.62
C VAL A 247 1.24 9.43 5.30
N SER A 248 2.33 9.11 4.61
CA SER A 248 3.50 8.44 5.19
C SER A 248 4.68 9.41 5.20
N THR A 249 5.40 9.46 6.31
CA THR A 249 6.60 10.29 6.42
C THR A 249 7.71 9.56 7.18
N ASN A 250 8.92 10.16 7.20
CA ASN A 250 10.01 9.71 8.05
C ASN A 250 9.80 10.00 9.56
N GLY A 251 8.63 10.51 9.95
CA GLY A 251 8.28 10.88 11.34
C GLY A 251 8.77 12.26 11.76
N LEU A 252 9.88 12.72 11.25
CA LEU A 252 10.50 13.99 11.68
C LEU A 252 9.76 15.22 11.15
N ILE A 253 9.18 15.12 9.95
CA ILE A 253 8.44 16.22 9.30
C ILE A 253 6.92 16.04 9.34
N HIS A 254 6.41 15.00 10.01
CA HIS A 254 5.00 14.57 9.93
C HIS A 254 4.02 15.69 10.30
N GLU A 255 4.20 16.32 11.45
CA GLU A 255 3.30 17.39 11.91
C GLU A 255 3.35 18.64 11.02
N GLU A 256 4.52 18.95 10.44
CA GLU A 256 4.67 20.08 9.51
C GLU A 256 3.89 19.80 8.22
N VAL A 257 3.97 18.56 7.70
CA VAL A 257 3.22 18.10 6.54
C VAL A 257 1.72 18.15 6.79
N LEU A 258 1.24 17.62 7.93
CA LEU A 258 -0.19 17.64 8.27
C LEU A 258 -0.77 19.05 8.37
N LYS A 259 -0.02 20.02 8.89
CA LYS A 259 -0.45 21.43 8.95
C LYS A 259 -0.71 22.05 7.58
N LEU A 260 0.02 21.64 6.55
CA LEU A 260 -0.17 22.11 5.17
C LEU A 260 -1.32 21.40 4.44
N LEU A 261 -1.68 20.19 4.87
CA LEU A 261 -2.72 19.37 4.25
C LEU A 261 -4.11 19.55 4.87
N ARG A 262 -4.21 20.10 6.07
CA ARG A 262 -5.47 20.44 6.77
C ARG A 262 -5.94 21.82 6.35
#